data_333cc5ff3ed04e9e405db370629317e6
#
_entry.id   333cc5ff3ed04e9e405db370629317e6
#
_cell.length_a   1.000
_cell.length_b   1.000
_cell.length_c   1.000
_cell.angle_alpha   90.00
_cell.angle_beta   90.00
_cell.angle_gamma   90.00
#
_symmetry.space_group_name_H-M   'P 1'
#
loop_
_entity.id
_entity.type
_entity.pdbx_description
1 polymer ?
#
loop_
_entity_poly.entity_id
_entity_poly.type
_entity_poly.pdbx_seq_one_letter_code
_entity_poly.pdbx_strand_id
1 'polypeptide(L)'
;MFKQFAQHLPEGWDEFAGFFAALGDPTRHKILLIFEPEEEICVNEIAAVFDISRPAISHHLKVLRNANVLTCEKRGKEVYYKVNYDYCAKVLTLTQHF
;
A
#
# COMPACT_ATOMS: atom_id res chain seq x y z
N MET A 1 -13.24 10.12 26.76
CA MET A 1 -12.11 10.37 25.84
C MET A 1 -12.31 9.74 24.47
N PHE A 2 -12.44 8.42 24.39
CA PHE A 2 -12.62 7.76 23.08
C PHE A 2 -13.96 8.07 22.42
N LYS A 3 -14.96 8.54 23.16
CA LYS A 3 -16.29 8.84 22.63
C LYS A 3 -16.26 9.89 21.52
N GLN A 4 -15.30 10.81 21.56
CA GLN A 4 -15.18 11.83 20.52
C GLN A 4 -14.92 11.21 19.14
N PHE A 5 -14.21 10.08 19.09
CA PHE A 5 -13.89 9.42 17.82
C PHE A 5 -15.05 8.59 17.26
N ALA A 6 -16.08 8.35 18.07
CA ALA A 6 -17.29 7.69 17.55
C ALA A 6 -18.07 8.58 16.59
N GLN A 7 -17.89 9.90 16.68
CA GLN A 7 -18.61 10.87 15.86
C GLN A 7 -17.73 11.61 14.87
N HIS A 8 -16.45 11.79 15.22
CA HIS A 8 -15.49 12.47 14.35
C HIS A 8 -14.17 11.71 14.33
N LEU A 9 -13.52 11.71 13.17
CA LEU A 9 -12.15 11.25 13.09
C LEU A 9 -11.22 12.35 13.61
N PRO A 10 -10.05 11.99 14.19
CA PRO A 10 -9.10 12.99 14.62
C PRO A 10 -8.65 13.88 13.47
N GLU A 11 -8.31 15.13 13.78
CA GLU A 11 -7.75 16.04 12.80
C GLU A 11 -6.46 15.41 12.22
N GLY A 12 -6.32 15.48 10.90
CA GLY A 12 -5.17 14.90 10.22
C GLY A 12 -5.33 13.43 9.84
N TRP A 13 -6.39 12.77 10.29
CA TRP A 13 -6.63 11.37 9.97
C TRP A 13 -6.75 11.15 8.47
N ASP A 14 -7.32 12.10 7.74
CA ASP A 14 -7.52 11.98 6.30
C ASP A 14 -6.23 11.78 5.52
N GLU A 15 -5.09 12.23 6.06
CA GLU A 15 -3.80 12.07 5.40
C GLU A 15 -3.46 10.60 5.16
N PHE A 16 -3.91 9.71 6.04
CA PHE A 16 -3.58 8.29 5.93
C PHE A 16 -4.80 7.37 5.92
N ALA A 17 -6.01 7.93 5.73
CA ALA A 17 -7.22 7.11 5.58
C ALA A 17 -7.09 6.17 4.39
N GLY A 18 -6.51 6.64 3.28
CA GLY A 18 -6.27 5.81 2.11
C GLY A 18 -5.31 4.66 2.37
N PHE A 19 -4.33 4.86 3.25
CA PHE A 19 -3.40 3.81 3.65
C PHE A 19 -4.17 2.63 4.27
N PHE A 20 -5.04 2.92 5.24
CA PHE A 20 -5.81 1.86 5.90
C PHE A 20 -6.81 1.22 4.96
N ALA A 21 -7.46 2.00 4.10
CA ALA A 21 -8.38 1.46 3.10
C ALA A 21 -7.67 0.51 2.14
N ALA A 22 -6.46 0.86 1.70
CA ALA A 22 -5.69 -0.01 0.81
C ALA A 22 -5.30 -1.32 1.50
N LEU A 23 -5.08 -1.30 2.80
CA LEU A 23 -4.74 -2.50 3.56
C LEU A 23 -5.95 -3.34 3.97
N GLY A 24 -7.15 -2.97 3.53
CA GLY A 24 -8.37 -3.70 3.86
C GLY A 24 -8.64 -4.94 3.01
N ASP A 25 -7.72 -5.34 2.17
CA ASP A 25 -7.89 -6.46 1.24
C ASP A 25 -6.80 -7.51 1.44
N PRO A 26 -7.17 -8.79 1.69
CA PRO A 26 -6.18 -9.84 1.93
C PRO A 26 -5.21 -10.07 0.77
N THR A 27 -5.67 -9.90 -0.48
CA THR A 27 -4.80 -10.07 -1.65
C THR A 27 -3.69 -9.01 -1.64
N ARG A 28 -4.01 -7.79 -1.24
CA ARG A 28 -3.01 -6.74 -1.14
C ARG A 28 -2.00 -7.01 -0.02
N HIS A 29 -2.42 -7.66 1.07
CA HIS A 29 -1.47 -8.12 2.10
C HIS A 29 -0.48 -9.12 1.51
N LYS A 30 -0.97 -10.09 0.73
CA LYS A 30 -0.11 -11.08 0.10
C LYS A 30 0.87 -10.44 -0.86
N ILE A 31 0.42 -9.44 -1.62
CA ILE A 31 1.31 -8.70 -2.52
C ILE A 31 2.44 -8.02 -1.74
N LEU A 32 2.11 -7.36 -0.64
CA LEU A 32 3.13 -6.69 0.17
C LEU A 32 4.14 -7.67 0.76
N LEU A 33 3.69 -8.86 1.12
CA LEU A 33 4.56 -9.86 1.76
C LEU A 33 5.59 -10.48 0.82
N ILE A 34 5.44 -10.35 -0.51
CA ILE A 34 6.44 -10.88 -1.44
C ILE A 34 7.68 -10.00 -1.55
N PHE A 35 7.61 -8.74 -1.08
CA PHE A 35 8.73 -7.82 -1.19
C PHE A 35 9.73 -8.02 -0.05
N GLU A 36 11.00 -8.22 -0.40
CA GLU A 36 12.09 -8.12 0.55
C GLU A 36 12.40 -6.64 0.80
N PRO A 37 13.09 -6.29 1.89
CA PRO A 37 13.48 -4.90 2.12
C PRO A 37 14.26 -4.34 0.93
N GLU A 38 13.86 -3.17 0.45
CA GLU A 38 14.46 -2.43 -0.66
C GLU A 38 14.35 -3.14 -2.03
N GLU A 39 13.63 -4.26 -2.09
CA GLU A 39 13.47 -4.99 -3.35
C GLU A 39 12.55 -4.26 -4.30
N GLU A 40 12.93 -4.24 -5.58
CA GLU A 40 12.11 -3.73 -6.67
C GLU A 40 11.64 -4.90 -7.51
N ILE A 41 10.33 -5.00 -7.73
CA ILE A 41 9.73 -6.12 -8.49
C ILE A 41 8.84 -5.52 -9.58
N CYS A 42 9.00 -6.00 -10.82
CA CYS A 42 8.15 -5.53 -11.91
C CYS A 42 6.80 -6.24 -11.93
N VAL A 43 5.83 -5.62 -12.59
CA VAL A 43 4.44 -6.12 -12.65
C VAL A 43 4.37 -7.56 -13.16
N ASN A 44 5.16 -7.88 -14.20
CA ASN A 44 5.14 -9.22 -14.77
C ASN A 44 5.62 -10.28 -13.78
N GLU A 45 6.63 -9.97 -13.00
CA GLU A 45 7.13 -10.87 -11.96
C GLU A 45 6.11 -11.07 -10.86
N ILE A 46 5.44 -9.99 -10.44
CA ILE A 46 4.40 -10.07 -9.42
C ILE A 46 3.25 -10.92 -9.93
N ALA A 47 2.77 -10.66 -11.15
CA ALA A 47 1.66 -11.40 -11.73
C ALA A 47 1.96 -12.88 -11.87
N ALA A 48 3.21 -13.25 -12.08
CA ALA A 48 3.61 -14.64 -12.28
C ALA A 48 3.44 -15.51 -11.04
N VAL A 49 3.44 -14.92 -9.84
CA VAL A 49 3.35 -15.69 -8.59
C VAL A 49 1.94 -15.73 -7.99
N PHE A 50 0.98 -15.04 -8.60
CA PHE A 50 -0.40 -15.03 -8.13
C PHE A 50 -1.32 -15.74 -9.12
N ASP A 51 -2.34 -16.39 -8.59
CA ASP A 51 -3.33 -17.13 -9.39
C ASP A 51 -4.58 -16.27 -9.65
N ILE A 52 -4.34 -15.02 -10.05
CA ILE A 52 -5.38 -14.08 -10.46
C ILE A 52 -4.92 -13.38 -11.73
N SER A 53 -5.85 -12.73 -12.42
CA SER A 53 -5.54 -12.11 -13.70
C SER A 53 -4.55 -10.95 -13.55
N ARG A 54 -3.77 -10.70 -14.61
CA ARG A 54 -2.84 -9.58 -14.63
C ARG A 54 -3.55 -8.22 -14.44
N PRO A 55 -4.73 -7.97 -15.06
CA PRO A 55 -5.48 -6.75 -14.75
C PRO A 55 -5.86 -6.60 -13.28
N ALA A 56 -6.21 -7.70 -12.59
CA ALA A 56 -6.50 -7.66 -11.17
C ALA A 56 -5.26 -7.29 -10.36
N ILE A 57 -4.12 -7.89 -10.67
CA ILE A 57 -2.84 -7.53 -10.04
C ILE A 57 -2.53 -6.06 -10.26
N SER A 58 -2.65 -5.57 -11.50
CA SER A 58 -2.39 -4.16 -11.81
C SER A 58 -3.31 -3.23 -11.02
N HIS A 59 -4.57 -3.62 -10.83
CA HIS A 59 -5.52 -2.84 -10.04
C HIS A 59 -5.06 -2.76 -8.57
N HIS A 60 -4.70 -3.88 -7.98
CA HIS A 60 -4.22 -3.91 -6.59
C HIS A 60 -2.96 -3.06 -6.41
N LEU A 61 -2.03 -3.14 -7.36
CA LEU A 61 -0.81 -2.35 -7.30
C LEU A 61 -1.10 -0.86 -7.39
N LYS A 62 -2.06 -0.45 -8.22
CA LYS A 62 -2.47 0.95 -8.31
C LYS A 62 -3.10 1.45 -7.02
N VAL A 63 -3.95 0.63 -6.39
CA VAL A 63 -4.56 0.99 -5.10
C VAL A 63 -3.47 1.22 -4.07
N LEU A 64 -2.50 0.32 -3.97
CA LEU A 64 -1.40 0.45 -3.02
C LEU A 64 -0.51 1.66 -3.32
N ARG A 65 -0.24 1.92 -4.60
CA ARG A 65 0.55 3.07 -5.01
C ARG A 65 -0.17 4.38 -4.70
N ASN A 66 -1.47 4.46 -5.00
CA ASN A 66 -2.25 5.68 -4.75
C ASN A 66 -2.36 6.00 -3.26
N ALA A 67 -2.26 4.98 -2.42
CA ALA A 67 -2.24 5.14 -0.97
C ALA A 67 -0.83 5.34 -0.41
N ASN A 68 0.18 5.45 -1.27
CA ASN A 68 1.59 5.62 -0.92
C ASN A 68 2.21 4.43 -0.17
N VAL A 69 1.55 3.28 -0.18
CA VAL A 69 2.12 2.05 0.41
C VAL A 69 3.25 1.52 -0.47
N LEU A 70 3.09 1.66 -1.79
CA LEU A 70 4.12 1.33 -2.77
C LEU A 70 4.51 2.58 -3.53
N THR A 71 5.75 2.60 -4.01
CA THR A 71 6.19 3.53 -5.04
C THR A 71 6.48 2.74 -6.30
N CYS A 72 6.47 3.39 -7.44
CA CYS A 72 6.79 2.73 -8.70
C CYS A 72 7.63 3.62 -9.60
N GLU A 73 8.37 2.96 -10.49
CA GLU A 73 9.21 3.63 -11.47
C GLU A 73 9.11 2.88 -12.79
N LYS A 74 8.88 3.61 -13.87
CA LYS A 74 8.85 3.02 -15.20
C LYS A 74 10.27 3.00 -15.77
N ARG A 75 10.71 1.81 -16.21
CA ARG A 75 12.01 1.63 -16.87
C ARG A 75 11.78 0.92 -18.19
N GLY A 76 11.89 1.65 -19.30
CA GLY A 76 11.54 1.12 -20.60
C GLY A 76 10.07 0.75 -20.67
N LYS A 77 9.78 -0.53 -20.94
CA LYS A 77 8.41 -1.07 -21.02
C LYS A 77 7.94 -1.64 -19.68
N GLU A 78 8.81 -1.70 -18.68
CA GLU A 78 8.52 -2.33 -17.40
C GLU A 78 8.22 -1.28 -16.33
N VAL A 79 7.32 -1.62 -15.41
CA VAL A 79 7.04 -0.81 -14.23
C VAL A 79 7.50 -1.61 -13.01
N TYR A 80 8.39 -1.02 -12.22
CA TYR A 80 8.94 -1.62 -11.02
C TYR A 80 8.31 -1.01 -9.79
N TYR A 81 7.92 -1.84 -8.85
CA TYR A 81 7.32 -1.44 -7.59
C TYR A 81 8.24 -1.77 -6.43
N LYS A 82 8.20 -0.95 -5.38
CA LYS A 82 8.85 -1.28 -4.12
C LYS A 82 8.03 -0.68 -2.96
N VAL A 83 8.21 -1.23 -1.76
CA VAL A 83 7.50 -0.76 -0.57
C VAL A 83 8.04 0.60 -0.15
N ASN A 84 7.14 1.52 0.13
CA ASN A 84 7.46 2.85 0.63
C ASN A 84 7.58 2.81 2.16
N TYR A 85 8.70 2.31 2.65
CA TYR A 85 8.91 2.15 4.10
C TYR A 85 8.85 3.45 4.86
N ASP A 86 9.36 4.54 4.29
CA ASP A 86 9.34 5.85 4.94
C ASP A 86 7.92 6.30 5.24
N TYR A 87 7.04 6.18 4.27
CA TYR A 87 5.63 6.57 4.44
C TYR A 87 4.90 5.62 5.40
N CYS A 88 5.12 4.32 5.26
CA CYS A 88 4.51 3.32 6.13
C CYS A 88 4.92 3.55 7.59
N ALA A 89 6.20 3.80 7.83
CA ALA A 89 6.71 4.10 9.17
C ALA A 89 6.09 5.39 9.72
N LYS A 90 5.96 6.42 8.88
CA LYS A 90 5.34 7.68 9.27
C LYS A 90 3.89 7.47 9.71
N VAL A 91 3.11 6.71 8.94
CA VAL A 91 1.70 6.44 9.28
C VAL A 91 1.60 5.71 10.60
N LEU A 92 2.40 4.66 10.78
CA LEU A 92 2.37 3.86 12.02
C LEU A 92 2.78 4.69 13.23
N THR A 93 3.76 5.57 13.08
CA THR A 93 4.19 6.47 14.15
C THR A 93 3.09 7.46 14.51
N LEU A 94 2.46 8.07 13.50
CA LEU A 94 1.40 9.06 13.72
C LEU A 94 0.18 8.47 14.40
N THR A 95 -0.20 7.23 14.05
CA THR A 95 -1.37 6.59 14.64
C THR A 95 -1.20 6.29 16.11
N GLN A 96 0.03 6.20 16.60
CA GLN A 96 0.31 5.98 18.02
C GLN A 96 -0.01 7.20 18.87
N HIS A 97 -0.19 8.37 18.26
CA HIS A 97 -0.49 9.61 18.96
C HIS A 97 -2.00 9.86 19.11
N PHE A 98 -2.81 9.01 18.54
CA PHE A 98 -4.26 9.09 18.70
C PHE A 98 -4.75 8.07 19.70
#